data_4f83c93b89df9ed89b2e833d3a47da5e
#
_entry.id   4f83c93b89df9ed89b2e833d3a47da5e
#
_cell.length_a   1.000
_cell.length_b   1.000
_cell.length_c   1.000
_cell.angle_alpha   90.00
_cell.angle_beta   90.00
_cell.angle_gamma   90.00
#
_symmetry.space_group_name_H-M   'P 1'
#
loop_
_entity.id
_entity.type
_entity.pdbx_description
1 polymer ?
#
loop_
_entity_poly.entity_id
_entity_poly.type
_entity_poly.pdbx_seq_one_letter_code
_entity_poly.pdbx_strand_id
1 'polypeptide(L)'
;MDYNDVPLMRVSHLNKRFGEGCPHCRSHSAKLQGNYCPKCGTVYACRDISFEVYDGEILGVVGESGSGKSTMMQCLYFDQAVTGGSCTIRTYKNGAANIFALTAQQQRYIRNHVLGMVYQNPYLGLKMNFSSMGNIAEKLL
;
A
#
# COMPACT_ATOMS: atom_id res chain seq x y z
N MET A 1 4.83 2.65 28.97
CA MET A 1 4.64 1.84 27.75
C MET A 1 5.91 1.94 26.93
N ASP A 2 6.57 0.83 26.76
CA ASP A 2 7.81 0.81 25.99
C ASP A 2 7.48 1.04 24.52
N TYR A 3 8.22 1.93 23.84
CA TYR A 3 8.00 2.24 22.42
C TYR A 3 8.13 0.99 21.53
N ASN A 4 8.80 -0.05 22.04
CA ASN A 4 8.97 -1.30 21.32
C ASN A 4 7.71 -2.17 21.26
N ASP A 5 6.72 -1.88 22.09
CA ASP A 5 5.47 -2.66 22.16
C ASP A 5 4.37 -2.10 21.25
N VAL A 6 4.59 -0.93 20.63
CA VAL A 6 3.63 -0.30 19.72
C VAL A 6 4.16 -0.37 18.29
N PRO A 7 3.40 -0.94 17.34
CA PRO A 7 3.87 -1.01 15.96
C PRO A 7 4.09 0.38 15.37
N LEU A 8 5.16 0.51 14.59
CA LEU A 8 5.44 1.71 13.81
C LEU A 8 4.39 1.91 12.72
N MET A 9 4.00 0.83 12.06
CA MET A 9 2.96 0.80 11.05
C MET A 9 2.02 -0.38 11.33
N ARG A 10 0.71 -0.14 11.22
CA ARG A 10 -0.31 -1.18 11.32
C ARG A 10 -1.21 -1.10 10.11
N VAL A 11 -1.25 -2.18 9.34
CA VAL A 11 -2.17 -2.34 8.21
C VAL A 11 -3.26 -3.32 8.63
N SER A 12 -4.50 -2.94 8.46
CA SER A 12 -5.66 -3.75 8.86
C SER A 12 -6.63 -3.90 7.72
N HIS A 13 -6.90 -5.15 7.34
CA HIS A 13 -7.92 -5.52 6.35
C HIS A 13 -7.77 -4.79 5.02
N LEU A 14 -6.53 -4.66 4.53
CA LEU A 14 -6.26 -4.03 3.24
C LEU A 14 -6.88 -4.87 2.12
N ASN A 15 -7.71 -4.21 1.33
CA ASN A 15 -8.34 -4.80 0.16
C ASN A 15 -8.11 -3.92 -1.05
N LYS A 16 -7.75 -4.55 -2.17
CA LYS A 16 -7.66 -3.87 -3.46
C LYS A 16 -8.17 -4.79 -4.54
N ARG A 17 -9.20 -4.33 -5.24
CA ARG A 17 -9.69 -5.00 -6.44
C ARG A 17 -9.70 -4.03 -7.61
N PHE A 18 -9.50 -4.58 -8.80
CA PHE A 18 -9.65 -3.89 -10.07
C PHE A 18 -10.93 -4.36 -10.73
N GLY A 19 -11.95 -3.50 -10.73
CA GLY A 19 -13.30 -3.80 -11.15
C GLY A 19 -14.31 -3.66 -10.00
N GLU A 20 -15.58 -3.61 -10.32
CA GLU A 20 -16.63 -3.40 -9.33
C GLU A 20 -17.09 -4.68 -8.63
N GLY A 21 -16.74 -5.83 -9.21
CA GLY A 21 -17.25 -7.10 -8.76
C GLY A 21 -18.66 -7.39 -9.27
N CYS A 22 -19.13 -8.60 -9.01
CA CYS A 22 -20.50 -9.02 -9.34
C CYS A 22 -21.07 -9.82 -8.16
N PRO A 23 -22.38 -10.11 -8.15
CA PRO A 23 -22.99 -10.90 -7.05
C PRO A 23 -22.28 -12.23 -6.81
N HIS A 24 -21.74 -12.85 -7.88
CA HIS A 24 -21.01 -14.11 -7.76
C HIS A 24 -19.72 -13.97 -6.96
N CYS A 25 -18.84 -13.01 -7.35
CA CYS A 25 -17.53 -12.87 -6.71
C CYS A 25 -17.58 -12.12 -5.37
N ARG A 26 -18.66 -11.41 -5.09
CA ARG A 26 -18.88 -10.76 -3.80
C ARG A 26 -19.40 -11.71 -2.74
N SER A 27 -19.92 -12.89 -3.13
CA SER A 27 -20.38 -13.88 -2.17
C SER A 27 -19.19 -14.58 -1.50
N HIS A 28 -19.35 -14.94 -0.22
CA HIS A 28 -18.29 -15.62 0.52
C HIS A 28 -17.99 -17.03 -0.01
N SER A 29 -18.90 -17.60 -0.81
CA SER A 29 -18.77 -18.93 -1.40
C SER A 29 -18.21 -18.90 -2.82
N ALA A 30 -17.84 -17.72 -3.34
CA ALA A 30 -17.36 -17.56 -4.70
C ALA A 30 -16.05 -18.31 -4.95
N LYS A 31 -16.01 -19.11 -6.00
CA LYS A 31 -14.76 -19.72 -6.49
C LYS A 31 -14.15 -18.80 -7.54
N LEU A 32 -13.02 -18.20 -7.18
CA LEU A 32 -12.21 -17.41 -8.10
C LEU A 32 -11.19 -18.31 -8.80
N GLN A 33 -10.81 -17.95 -10.03
CA GLN A 33 -9.65 -18.54 -10.68
C GLN A 33 -8.41 -17.77 -10.22
N GLY A 34 -7.71 -18.27 -9.17
CA GLY A 34 -6.67 -17.52 -8.50
C GLY A 34 -7.24 -16.26 -7.85
N ASN A 35 -6.92 -15.09 -8.38
CA ASN A 35 -7.43 -13.78 -7.92
C ASN A 35 -8.44 -13.14 -8.87
N TYR A 36 -8.96 -13.87 -9.83
CA TYR A 36 -9.76 -13.39 -10.94
C TYR A 36 -11.17 -13.99 -10.92
N CYS A 37 -12.18 -13.15 -11.10
CA CYS A 37 -13.56 -13.61 -11.24
C CYS A 37 -13.85 -13.97 -12.69
N PRO A 38 -14.17 -15.25 -13.01
CA PRO A 38 -14.43 -15.66 -14.38
C PRO A 38 -15.72 -15.10 -14.98
N LYS A 39 -16.63 -14.58 -14.14
CA LYS A 39 -17.91 -14.03 -14.61
C LYS A 39 -17.83 -12.54 -14.99
N CYS A 40 -17.18 -11.71 -14.19
CA CYS A 40 -17.15 -10.27 -14.41
C CYS A 40 -15.75 -9.72 -14.72
N GLY A 41 -14.70 -10.52 -14.61
CA GLY A 41 -13.34 -10.11 -14.90
C GLY A 41 -12.66 -9.30 -13.79
N THR A 42 -13.30 -9.11 -12.64
CA THR A 42 -12.68 -8.38 -11.52
C THR A 42 -11.47 -9.13 -10.98
N VAL A 43 -10.37 -8.41 -10.77
CA VAL A 43 -9.14 -8.93 -10.17
C VAL A 43 -9.05 -8.49 -8.72
N TYR A 44 -8.95 -9.45 -7.82
CA TYR A 44 -8.77 -9.22 -6.38
C TYR A 44 -7.27 -9.28 -6.06
N ALA A 45 -6.59 -8.14 -6.19
CA ALA A 45 -5.14 -8.08 -6.02
C ALA A 45 -4.73 -8.26 -4.56
N CYS A 46 -5.45 -7.64 -3.62
CA CYS A 46 -5.21 -7.79 -2.19
C CYS A 46 -6.54 -8.15 -1.51
N ARG A 47 -6.51 -9.15 -0.65
CA ARG A 47 -7.70 -9.66 0.06
C ARG A 47 -7.39 -9.78 1.53
N ASP A 48 -7.99 -8.90 2.33
CA ASP A 48 -7.95 -8.93 3.79
C ASP A 48 -6.52 -9.07 4.35
N ILE A 49 -5.62 -8.20 3.88
CA ILE A 49 -4.22 -8.21 4.29
C ILE A 49 -4.05 -7.39 5.55
N SER A 50 -3.53 -8.01 6.61
CA SER A 50 -3.26 -7.35 7.88
C SER A 50 -1.86 -7.72 8.35
N PHE A 51 -1.10 -6.71 8.77
CA PHE A 51 0.23 -6.92 9.35
C PHE A 51 0.66 -5.71 10.16
N GLU A 52 1.71 -5.89 10.94
CA GLU A 52 2.33 -4.83 11.75
C GLU A 52 3.83 -4.82 11.49
N VAL A 53 4.41 -3.63 11.49
CA VAL A 53 5.86 -3.43 11.39
C VAL A 53 6.29 -2.62 12.61
N TYR A 54 7.29 -3.12 13.32
CA TYR A 54 7.83 -2.48 14.51
C TYR A 54 9.10 -1.70 14.18
N ASP A 55 9.47 -0.79 15.06
CA ASP A 55 10.68 0.01 14.89
C ASP A 55 11.92 -0.89 14.83
N GLY A 56 12.79 -0.65 13.86
CA GLY A 56 13.99 -1.44 13.63
C GLY A 56 13.77 -2.80 12.98
N GLU A 57 12.53 -3.16 12.64
CA GLU A 57 12.16 -4.44 12.04
C GLU A 57 12.21 -4.38 10.52
N ILE A 58 12.65 -5.47 9.90
CA ILE A 58 12.54 -5.68 8.46
C ILE A 58 11.51 -6.78 8.23
N LEU A 59 10.37 -6.42 7.66
CA LEU A 59 9.31 -7.37 7.32
C LEU A 59 9.46 -7.79 5.87
N GLY A 60 9.68 -9.09 5.63
CA GLY A 60 9.74 -9.66 4.28
C GLY A 60 8.34 -9.99 3.78
N VAL A 61 8.07 -9.64 2.53
CA VAL A 61 6.84 -10.00 1.83
C VAL A 61 7.21 -10.89 0.65
N VAL A 62 6.75 -12.13 0.71
CA VAL A 62 7.08 -13.14 -0.30
C VAL A 62 5.81 -13.67 -0.95
N GLY A 63 5.92 -14.12 -2.18
CA GLY A 63 4.81 -14.68 -2.95
C GLY A 63 5.19 -14.79 -4.42
N GLU A 64 4.38 -15.53 -5.15
CA GLU A 64 4.56 -15.68 -6.58
C GLU A 64 4.27 -14.39 -7.34
N SER A 65 4.74 -14.29 -8.58
CA SER A 65 4.39 -13.20 -9.49
C SER A 65 2.87 -13.15 -9.65
N GLY A 66 2.29 -11.95 -9.55
CA GLY A 66 0.83 -11.77 -9.62
C GLY A 66 0.09 -12.03 -8.31
N SER A 67 0.80 -12.27 -7.18
CA SER A 67 0.16 -12.49 -5.88
C SER A 67 -0.30 -11.22 -5.17
N GLY A 68 -0.08 -10.03 -5.76
CA GLY A 68 -0.51 -8.74 -5.20
C GLY A 68 0.55 -8.00 -4.40
N LYS A 69 1.80 -8.48 -4.33
CA LYS A 69 2.88 -7.83 -3.57
C LYS A 69 3.12 -6.39 -4.02
N SER A 70 3.29 -6.19 -5.31
CA SER A 70 3.53 -4.85 -5.88
C SER A 70 2.33 -3.95 -5.69
N THR A 71 1.13 -4.47 -5.87
CA THR A 71 -0.13 -3.73 -5.67
C THR A 71 -0.26 -3.27 -4.21
N MET A 72 0.07 -4.14 -3.25
CA MET A 72 0.05 -3.79 -1.84
C MET A 72 1.01 -2.63 -1.54
N MET A 73 2.23 -2.67 -2.08
CA MET A 73 3.20 -1.59 -1.90
C MET A 73 2.73 -0.29 -2.56
N GLN A 74 2.13 -0.36 -3.73
CA GLN A 74 1.56 0.80 -4.41
C GLN A 74 0.41 1.42 -3.60
N CYS A 75 -0.42 0.61 -2.97
CA CYS A 75 -1.48 1.10 -2.09
C CYS A 75 -0.91 1.82 -0.86
N LEU A 76 0.14 1.27 -0.24
CA LEU A 76 0.78 1.87 0.93
C LEU A 76 1.44 3.20 0.60
N TYR A 77 1.94 3.37 -0.63
CA TYR A 77 2.60 4.60 -1.07
C TYR A 77 1.65 5.53 -1.85
N PHE A 78 0.35 5.24 -1.86
CA PHE A 78 -0.69 6.03 -2.51
C PHE A 78 -0.59 6.10 -4.05
N ASP A 79 0.14 5.19 -4.68
CA ASP A 79 0.17 5.06 -6.14
C ASP A 79 -1.11 4.40 -6.67
N GLN A 80 -1.80 3.64 -5.81
CA GLN A 80 -3.11 3.04 -6.08
C GLN A 80 -4.04 3.34 -4.92
N ALA A 81 -5.29 3.65 -5.22
CA ALA A 81 -6.33 3.80 -4.21
C ALA A 81 -6.75 2.43 -3.67
N VAL A 82 -6.91 2.31 -2.36
CA VAL A 82 -7.41 1.08 -1.75
C VAL A 82 -8.92 0.94 -1.97
N THR A 83 -9.40 -0.30 -2.02
CA THR A 83 -10.83 -0.60 -2.03
C THR A 83 -11.39 -0.61 -0.61
N GLY A 84 -10.61 -1.02 0.36
CA GLY A 84 -10.99 -1.03 1.76
C GLY A 84 -9.79 -1.26 2.66
N GLY A 85 -9.98 -1.09 3.95
CA GLY A 85 -8.97 -1.27 4.97
C GLY A 85 -8.43 0.02 5.53
N SER A 86 -7.49 -0.12 6.46
CA SER A 86 -6.87 1.02 7.13
C SER A 86 -5.38 0.81 7.32
N CYS A 87 -4.66 1.90 7.42
CA CYS A 87 -3.24 1.90 7.77
C CYS A 87 -2.97 3.07 8.70
N THR A 88 -2.29 2.80 9.80
CA THR A 88 -1.87 3.83 10.76
C THR A 88 -0.36 3.81 10.90
N ILE A 89 0.24 4.99 11.06
CA ILE A 89 1.68 5.15 11.26
C ILE A 89 1.89 5.93 12.54
N ARG A 90 2.66 5.35 13.48
CA ARG A 90 2.88 5.94 14.81
C ARG A 90 3.47 7.34 14.74
N THR A 91 4.37 7.58 13.78
CA THR A 91 5.02 8.89 13.62
C THR A 91 4.14 9.93 12.95
N TYR A 92 2.96 9.55 12.51
CA TYR A 92 1.97 10.46 11.92
C TYR A 92 0.72 10.48 12.80
N LYS A 93 0.43 11.62 13.43
CA LYS A 93 -0.70 11.83 14.35
C LYS A 93 -0.82 10.74 15.43
N ASN A 94 0.32 10.23 15.91
CA ASN A 94 0.41 9.18 16.95
C ASN A 94 -0.37 7.91 16.58
N GLY A 95 -0.49 7.59 15.29
CA GLY A 95 -1.22 6.41 14.84
C GLY A 95 -2.74 6.53 14.91
N ALA A 96 -3.28 7.73 15.12
CA ALA A 96 -4.72 7.95 15.24
C ALA A 96 -5.43 8.11 13.89
N ALA A 97 -4.68 8.37 12.81
CA ALA A 97 -5.25 8.64 11.50
C ALA A 97 -5.08 7.45 10.56
N ASN A 98 -6.19 7.05 9.89
CA ASN A 98 -6.12 6.13 8.77
C ASN A 98 -5.56 6.89 7.56
N ILE A 99 -4.35 6.55 7.12
CA ILE A 99 -3.67 7.27 6.03
C ILE A 99 -4.37 7.10 4.68
N PHE A 100 -5.15 6.05 4.51
CA PHE A 100 -5.91 5.83 3.27
C PHE A 100 -7.11 6.78 3.14
N ALA A 101 -7.57 7.37 4.24
CA ALA A 101 -8.71 8.29 4.28
C ALA A 101 -8.29 9.76 4.26
N LEU A 102 -7.01 10.06 4.12
CA LEU A 102 -6.49 11.43 4.12
C LEU A 102 -6.72 12.13 2.78
N THR A 103 -6.65 13.47 2.82
CA THR A 103 -6.66 14.27 1.59
C THR A 103 -5.40 14.03 0.76
N ALA A 104 -5.45 14.38 -0.54
CA ALA A 104 -4.30 14.25 -1.42
C ALA A 104 -3.09 15.04 -0.90
N GLN A 105 -3.31 16.21 -0.31
CA GLN A 105 -2.24 17.02 0.26
C GLN A 105 -1.59 16.34 1.46
N GLN A 106 -2.38 15.75 2.35
CA GLN A 106 -1.87 15.02 3.52
C GLN A 106 -1.11 13.75 3.10
N GLN A 107 -1.61 13.03 2.10
CA GLN A 107 -0.92 11.86 1.55
C GLN A 107 0.41 12.25 0.93
N ARG A 108 0.48 13.40 0.24
CA ARG A 108 1.73 13.92 -0.32
C ARG A 108 2.75 14.22 0.78
N TYR A 109 2.31 14.76 1.91
CA TYR A 109 3.18 14.98 3.07
C TYR A 109 3.80 13.66 3.55
N ILE A 110 2.99 12.62 3.66
CA ILE A 110 3.47 11.29 4.10
C ILE A 110 4.49 10.72 3.10
N ARG A 111 4.22 10.82 1.80
CA ARG A 111 5.16 10.37 0.75
C ARG A 111 6.50 11.08 0.82
N ASN A 112 6.50 12.35 1.16
CA ASN A 112 7.70 13.18 1.14
C ASN A 112 8.50 13.11 2.45
N HIS A 113 7.84 12.89 3.59
CA HIS A 113 8.47 13.05 4.90
C HIS A 113 8.42 11.80 5.78
N VAL A 114 7.52 10.87 5.54
CA VAL A 114 7.29 9.73 6.43
C VAL A 114 7.69 8.40 5.78
N LEU A 115 7.32 8.20 4.52
CA LEU A 115 7.57 6.96 3.78
C LEU A 115 8.57 7.18 2.66
N GLY A 116 9.31 6.13 2.32
CA GLY A 116 10.15 6.06 1.14
C GLY A 116 9.79 4.83 0.32
N MET A 117 9.92 4.94 -0.99
CA MET A 117 9.64 3.85 -1.93
C MET A 117 10.81 3.67 -2.89
N VAL A 118 11.23 2.42 -3.07
CA VAL A 118 12.20 2.05 -4.10
C VAL A 118 11.49 1.14 -5.09
N TYR A 119 11.47 1.55 -6.35
CA TYR A 119 10.81 0.80 -7.42
C TYR A 119 11.75 -0.25 -8.00
N GLN A 120 11.17 -1.38 -8.43
CA GLN A 120 11.92 -2.41 -9.15
C GLN A 120 12.49 -1.88 -10.46
N ASN A 121 11.72 -1.05 -11.19
CA ASN A 121 12.18 -0.32 -12.35
C ASN A 121 12.64 1.08 -11.94
N PRO A 122 13.94 1.41 -12.05
CA PRO A 122 14.44 2.71 -11.58
C PRO A 122 13.86 3.90 -12.35
N TYR A 123 13.42 3.72 -13.59
CA TYR A 123 12.78 4.79 -14.38
C TYR A 123 11.48 5.29 -13.76
N LEU A 124 10.78 4.46 -12.99
CA LEU A 124 9.54 4.85 -12.31
C LEU A 124 9.78 5.78 -11.12
N GLY A 125 10.97 5.69 -10.52
CA GLY A 125 11.32 6.50 -9.34
C GLY A 125 12.12 7.75 -9.67
N LEU A 126 12.61 7.88 -10.90
CA LEU A 126 13.48 8.98 -11.32
C LEU A 126 12.79 9.85 -12.37
N LYS A 127 12.98 11.15 -12.26
CA LYS A 127 12.59 12.10 -13.31
C LYS A 127 13.74 12.22 -14.29
N MET A 128 13.67 11.55 -15.42
CA MET A 128 14.76 11.44 -16.39
C MET A 128 15.16 12.78 -17.02
N ASN A 129 14.26 13.78 -16.99
CA ASN A 129 14.53 15.12 -17.49
C ASN A 129 15.23 16.02 -16.47
N PHE A 130 15.48 15.53 -15.25
CA PHE A 130 16.14 16.27 -14.19
C PHE A 130 17.54 15.70 -13.94
N SER A 131 18.45 16.56 -13.43
CA SER A 131 19.79 16.12 -13.02
C SER A 131 19.73 15.12 -11.86
N SER A 132 20.84 14.41 -11.64
CA SER A 132 20.98 13.52 -10.47
C SER A 132 20.73 14.27 -9.15
N MET A 133 21.26 15.50 -9.03
CA MET A 133 21.05 16.34 -7.85
C MET A 133 19.56 16.70 -7.69
N GLY A 134 18.87 17.03 -8.77
CA GLY A 134 17.43 17.32 -8.75
C GLY A 134 16.60 16.13 -8.30
N ASN A 135 16.93 14.92 -8.73
CA ASN A 135 16.25 13.70 -8.28
C ASN A 135 16.48 13.43 -6.79
N ILE A 136 17.70 13.65 -6.30
CA ILE A 136 18.02 13.47 -4.88
C ILE A 136 17.30 14.52 -4.04
N ALA A 137 17.31 15.79 -4.49
CA ALA A 137 16.73 16.90 -3.74
C ALA A 137 15.20 16.91 -3.72
N GLU A 138 14.55 16.23 -4.65
CA GLU A 138 13.08 16.19 -4.74
C GLU A 138 12.42 15.79 -3.41
N LYS A 139 13.01 14.84 -2.70
CA LYS A 139 12.48 14.35 -1.44
C LYS A 139 12.55 15.39 -0.32
N LEU A 140 13.44 16.37 -0.47
CA LEU A 140 13.65 17.46 0.50
C LEU A 140 12.76 18.67 0.22
N LEU A 141 12.21 18.74 -0.97
CA LEU A 141 11.33 19.81 -1.42
C LEU A 141 9.85 19.41 -1.24
#